data_01162687d0b30faeb618f01ac93bdeec
#
_entry.id   01162687d0b30faeb618f01ac93bdeec
#
_cell.length_a   1.000
_cell.length_b   1.000
_cell.length_c   1.000
_cell.angle_alpha   90.00
_cell.angle_beta   90.00
_cell.angle_gamma   90.00
#
_symmetry.space_group_name_H-M   'P 1'
#
loop_
_entity.id
_entity.type
_entity.pdbx_description
1 polymer ?
#
loop_
_entity_poly.entity_id
_entity_poly.type
_entity_poly.pdbx_seq_one_letter_code
_entity_poly.pdbx_strand_id
1 'polypeptide(L)'
;MLVTFKTKAYANITMFGDVAVKLLRMMGHSGTVPSAIVADDVPAALERLKAAIAEEKRAEAPDEQEDEGGERRIALSKRALPLIELLEAAAKRHCDVMWES
;
A
#
# COMPACT_ATOMS: atom_id res chain seq x y z
N MET A 1 -0.14 15.92 -3.45
CA MET A 1 -0.91 15.64 -2.26
C MET A 1 -0.28 14.48 -1.50
N LEU A 2 -0.39 14.49 -0.20
CA LEU A 2 0.12 13.40 0.62
C LEU A 2 -1.04 12.71 1.29
N VAL A 3 -0.97 11.39 1.37
CA VAL A 3 -2.01 10.60 2.02
C VAL A 3 -1.42 9.92 3.24
N THR A 4 -2.08 10.04 4.36
CA THR A 4 -1.64 9.42 5.61
C THR A 4 -2.58 8.28 5.98
N PHE A 5 -2.00 7.11 6.16
CA PHE A 5 -2.76 5.93 6.59
C PHE A 5 -2.63 5.78 8.09
N LYS A 6 -3.74 5.51 8.75
CA LYS A 6 -3.79 5.44 10.22
C LYS A 6 -4.50 4.19 10.68
N THR A 7 -3.97 3.57 11.70
CA THR A 7 -4.65 2.47 12.37
C THR A 7 -4.13 2.43 13.81
N LYS A 8 -4.91 1.84 14.69
CA LYS A 8 -4.48 1.72 16.08
C LYS A 8 -3.38 0.70 16.25
N ALA A 9 -3.19 -0.16 15.28
CA ALA A 9 -2.24 -1.26 15.40
C ALA A 9 -0.83 -0.91 14.94
N TYR A 10 -0.65 0.24 14.32
CA TYR A 10 0.62 0.57 13.70
C TYR A 10 0.79 2.08 13.63
N ALA A 11 2.03 2.53 13.48
CA ALA A 11 2.30 3.97 13.34
C ALA A 11 1.73 4.49 12.03
N ASN A 12 1.40 5.78 12.01
CA ASN A 12 0.89 6.41 10.80
C ASN A 12 1.93 6.35 9.70
N ILE A 13 1.45 6.17 8.48
CA ILE A 13 2.31 6.13 7.31
C ILE A 13 1.83 7.17 6.32
N THR A 14 2.74 7.99 5.83
CA THR A 14 2.41 9.01 4.85
C THR A 14 3.13 8.70 3.54
N MET A 15 2.43 8.83 2.43
CA MET A 15 3.04 8.61 1.12
C MET A 15 2.42 9.55 0.10
N PHE A 16 3.07 9.69 -1.05
CA PHE A 16 2.55 10.56 -2.10
C PHE A 16 1.21 10.02 -2.59
N GLY A 17 0.30 10.94 -2.92
CA GLY A 17 -1.04 10.58 -3.31
C GLY A 17 -1.10 9.64 -4.50
N ASP A 18 -0.23 9.87 -5.50
CA ASP A 18 -0.22 9.00 -6.67
C ASP A 18 0.06 7.57 -6.29
N VAL A 19 1.02 7.36 -5.40
CA VAL A 19 1.36 6.02 -4.94
C VAL A 19 0.22 5.45 -4.11
N ALA A 20 -0.32 6.27 -3.20
CA ALA A 20 -1.38 5.81 -2.32
C ALA A 20 -2.60 5.35 -3.12
N VAL A 21 -3.01 6.12 -4.12
CA VAL A 21 -4.17 5.76 -4.91
C VAL A 21 -3.94 4.46 -5.67
N LYS A 22 -2.73 4.28 -6.22
CA LYS A 22 -2.43 3.04 -6.90
C LYS A 22 -2.53 1.84 -5.96
N LEU A 23 -1.99 1.99 -4.76
CA LEU A 23 -2.03 0.90 -3.79
C LEU A 23 -3.47 0.62 -3.33
N LEU A 24 -4.27 1.68 -3.17
CA LEU A 24 -5.66 1.50 -2.79
C LEU A 24 -6.42 0.72 -3.86
N ARG A 25 -6.15 1.00 -5.13
CA ARG A 25 -6.80 0.28 -6.20
C ARG A 25 -6.36 -1.18 -6.24
N MET A 26 -5.10 -1.43 -5.92
CA MET A 26 -4.61 -2.79 -5.84
C MET A 26 -5.31 -3.58 -4.74
N MET A 27 -5.74 -2.88 -3.70
CA MET A 27 -6.48 -3.53 -2.62
C MET A 27 -7.95 -3.77 -2.95
N GLY A 28 -8.36 -3.39 -4.14
CA GLY A 28 -9.74 -3.53 -4.53
C GLY A 28 -10.60 -2.33 -4.14
N HIS A 29 -9.97 -1.26 -3.70
CA HIS A 29 -10.67 -0.05 -3.30
C HIS A 29 -10.72 0.92 -4.48
N SER A 30 -11.68 1.83 -4.46
CA SER A 30 -11.85 2.76 -5.56
C SER A 30 -10.76 3.83 -5.63
N GLY A 31 -10.00 3.99 -4.57
CA GLY A 31 -8.98 5.03 -4.53
C GLY A 31 -9.48 6.33 -3.94
N THR A 32 -10.66 6.31 -3.35
CA THR A 32 -11.24 7.50 -2.73
C THR A 32 -10.42 7.94 -1.52
N VAL A 33 -10.17 9.24 -1.40
CA VAL A 33 -9.47 9.82 -0.26
C VAL A 33 -10.26 11.04 0.16
N PRO A 34 -10.65 11.15 1.43
CA PRO A 34 -10.40 10.23 2.53
C PRO A 34 -11.36 9.04 2.52
N SER A 35 -10.96 7.96 3.15
CA SER A 35 -11.83 6.81 3.26
C SER A 35 -11.27 5.86 4.33
N ALA A 36 -11.82 4.66 4.40
CA ALA A 36 -11.41 3.69 5.40
C ALA A 36 -11.77 2.28 4.96
N ILE A 37 -11.09 1.31 5.57
CA ILE A 37 -11.41 -0.10 5.43
C ILE A 37 -11.74 -0.60 6.82
N VAL A 38 -12.91 -1.20 6.99
CA VAL A 38 -13.26 -1.74 8.31
C VAL A 38 -12.43 -2.97 8.61
N ALA A 39 -12.30 -3.27 9.89
CA ALA A 39 -11.44 -4.36 10.35
C ALA A 39 -11.73 -5.67 9.63
N ASP A 40 -12.99 -5.97 9.40
CA ASP A 40 -13.36 -7.23 8.75
C ASP A 40 -12.85 -7.32 7.32
N ASP A 41 -12.68 -6.19 6.65
CA ASP A 41 -12.23 -6.16 5.26
C ASP A 41 -10.72 -6.06 5.11
N VAL A 42 -10.02 -5.75 6.19
CA VAL A 42 -8.56 -5.57 6.13
C VAL A 42 -7.84 -6.81 5.61
N PRO A 43 -8.15 -8.03 6.09
CA PRO A 43 -7.45 -9.21 5.59
C PRO A 43 -7.59 -9.40 4.08
N ALA A 44 -8.80 -9.18 3.55
CA ALA A 44 -9.00 -9.33 2.11
C ALA A 44 -8.23 -8.26 1.33
N ALA A 45 -8.24 -7.02 1.82
CA ALA A 45 -7.51 -5.95 1.17
C ALA A 45 -6.02 -6.25 1.17
N LEU A 46 -5.51 -6.76 2.29
CA LEU A 46 -4.11 -7.12 2.42
C LEU A 46 -3.72 -8.19 1.41
N GLU A 47 -4.55 -9.23 1.28
CA GLU A 47 -4.27 -10.29 0.34
C GLU A 47 -4.25 -9.79 -1.10
N ARG A 48 -5.19 -8.93 -1.43
CA ARG A 48 -5.24 -8.36 -2.77
C ARG A 48 -4.02 -7.50 -3.04
N LEU A 49 -3.59 -6.72 -2.06
CA LEU A 49 -2.42 -5.89 -2.22
C LEU A 49 -1.17 -6.74 -2.40
N LYS A 50 -1.02 -7.77 -1.59
CA LYS A 50 0.14 -8.66 -1.70
C LYS A 50 0.20 -9.33 -3.06
N ALA A 51 -0.95 -9.79 -3.56
CA ALA A 51 -1.00 -10.44 -4.86
C ALA A 51 -0.63 -9.45 -5.97
N ALA A 52 -1.16 -8.23 -5.89
CA ALA A 52 -0.87 -7.22 -6.89
C ALA A 52 0.60 -6.82 -6.86
N ILE A 53 1.18 -6.73 -5.67
CA ILE A 53 2.59 -6.37 -5.56
C ILE A 53 3.48 -7.49 -6.10
N ALA A 54 3.07 -8.73 -5.93
CA ALA A 54 3.82 -9.84 -6.50
C ALA A 54 3.83 -9.75 -8.02
N GLU A 55 2.70 -9.35 -8.61
CA GLU A 55 2.64 -9.16 -10.05
C GLU A 55 3.51 -7.98 -10.48
N GLU A 56 3.50 -6.92 -9.70
CA GLU A 56 4.33 -5.76 -10.01
C GLU A 56 5.80 -6.14 -9.99
N LYS A 57 6.20 -6.91 -9.02
CA LYS A 57 7.59 -7.33 -8.94
C LYS A 57 8.00 -8.14 -10.15
N ARG A 58 7.11 -9.00 -10.62
CA ARG A 58 7.42 -9.77 -11.81
C ARG A 58 7.50 -8.87 -13.02
N ALA A 59 6.62 -7.89 -13.11
CA ALA A 59 6.62 -6.97 -14.24
C ALA A 59 7.84 -6.06 -14.21
N GLU A 60 8.34 -5.74 -13.03
CA GLU A 60 9.51 -4.90 -12.91
C GLU A 60 10.74 -5.60 -13.43
N ALA A 61 10.76 -6.88 -13.37
CA ALA A 61 11.83 -7.65 -13.89
C ALA A 61 13.18 -7.18 -13.44
N PRO A 62 14.12 -8.00 -13.46
CA PRO A 62 15.43 -7.62 -12.99
C PRO A 62 16.10 -6.60 -13.83
N ASP A 63 15.66 -6.49 -15.04
CA ASP A 63 16.34 -5.59 -15.86
C ASP A 63 16.26 -4.23 -15.41
N GLU A 64 15.32 -3.94 -14.72
CA GLU A 64 15.26 -2.67 -14.39
C GLU A 64 16.24 -2.28 -13.53
N GLN A 65 16.81 -2.99 -13.13
CA GLN A 65 17.67 -2.59 -12.38
C GLN A 65 18.56 -1.79 -12.70
N GLU A 66 18.52 -1.66 -13.21
CA GLU A 66 19.11 -0.98 -13.33
C GLU A 66 19.22 0.06 -13.46
N ASP A 67 18.96 0.28 -13.49
CA ASP A 67 19.04 1.17 -13.70
C ASP A 67 19.46 2.16 -13.25
N GLU A 68 20.17 2.42 -13.71
CA GLU A 68 20.68 3.40 -13.39
C GLU A 68 19.86 4.49 -13.26
N GLY A 69 19.28 4.97 -14.04
CA GLY A 69 18.36 6.00 -13.85
C GLY A 69 17.42 5.63 -12.82
N GLY A 70 17.34 4.39 -12.64
CA GLY A 70 16.41 3.90 -11.69
C GLY A 70 16.61 4.38 -10.30
N GLU A 71 17.74 4.97 -10.05
CA GLU A 71 17.93 5.34 -8.71
C GLU A 71 16.95 6.33 -8.25
N ARG A 72 16.32 7.06 -9.11
CA ARG A 72 15.36 7.92 -8.64
C ARG A 72 14.05 7.33 -8.62
N ARG A 73 13.83 6.17 -9.15
CA ARG A 73 12.55 5.57 -9.20
C ARG A 73 12.49 4.48 -8.21
N ILE A 74 11.89 4.67 -7.08
CA ILE A 74 11.71 3.62 -6.11
C ILE A 74 10.57 2.76 -6.58
N ALA A 75 10.80 1.47 -6.70
CA ALA A 75 9.79 0.54 -7.20
C ALA A 75 8.53 0.59 -6.34
N LEU A 76 7.38 0.44 -6.98
CA LEU A 76 6.13 0.47 -6.27
C LEU A 76 6.07 -0.63 -5.21
N SER A 77 6.65 -1.79 -5.50
CA SER A 77 6.67 -2.88 -4.54
C SER A 77 7.37 -2.47 -3.24
N LYS A 78 8.42 -1.68 -3.36
CA LYS A 78 9.12 -1.23 -2.16
C LYS A 78 8.33 -0.18 -1.41
N ARG A 79 7.63 0.68 -2.13
CA ARG A 79 6.83 1.70 -1.47
C ARG A 79 5.64 1.09 -0.76
N ALA A 80 5.19 -0.06 -1.22
CA ALA A 80 4.06 -0.73 -0.60
C ALA A 80 4.42 -1.46 0.69
N LEU A 81 5.69 -1.75 0.92
CA LEU A 81 6.08 -2.52 2.10
C LEU A 81 5.58 -1.94 3.42
N PRO A 82 5.76 -0.64 3.68
CA PRO A 82 5.25 -0.10 4.94
C PRO A 82 3.74 -0.25 5.06
N LEU A 83 3.02 -0.05 3.96
CA LEU A 83 1.58 -0.19 3.99
C LEU A 83 1.18 -1.64 4.23
N ILE A 84 1.91 -2.59 3.63
CA ILE A 84 1.64 -3.99 3.88
C ILE A 84 1.82 -4.30 5.36
N GLU A 85 2.88 -3.78 5.97
CA GLU A 85 3.12 -4.01 7.39
C GLU A 85 2.00 -3.42 8.24
N LEU A 86 1.54 -2.23 7.88
CA LEU A 86 0.45 -1.60 8.60
C LEU A 86 -0.81 -2.44 8.49
N LEU A 87 -1.12 -2.93 7.29
CA LEU A 87 -2.29 -3.76 7.08
C LEU A 87 -2.19 -5.09 7.83
N GLU A 88 -0.98 -5.67 7.85
CA GLU A 88 -0.78 -6.91 8.59
C GLU A 88 -1.03 -6.71 10.07
N ALA A 89 -0.53 -5.62 10.62
CA ALA A 89 -0.75 -5.32 12.03
C ALA A 89 -2.23 -5.09 12.30
N ALA A 90 -2.91 -4.37 11.42
CA ALA A 90 -4.33 -4.10 11.59
C ALA A 90 -5.15 -5.36 11.50
N ALA A 91 -4.81 -6.24 10.56
CA ALA A 91 -5.52 -7.50 10.43
C ALA A 91 -5.33 -8.37 11.66
N LYS A 92 -4.10 -8.42 12.14
CA LYS A 92 -3.77 -9.24 13.29
C LYS A 92 -4.51 -8.78 14.53
N ARG A 93 -4.67 -7.49 14.68
CA ARG A 93 -5.32 -6.92 15.86
C ARG A 93 -6.78 -6.55 15.60
N HIS A 94 -7.26 -6.84 14.42
CA HIS A 94 -8.65 -6.57 14.03
C HIS A 94 -8.99 -5.10 14.22
N CYS A 95 -8.19 -4.24 13.59
CA CYS A 95 -8.39 -2.80 13.64
C CYS A 95 -8.75 -2.26 12.27
N ASP A 96 -9.51 -1.16 12.27
CA ASP A 96 -9.82 -0.47 11.02
C ASP A 96 -8.59 0.25 10.52
N VAL A 97 -8.56 0.57 9.24
CA VAL A 97 -7.51 1.37 8.64
C VAL A 97 -8.17 2.55 7.95
N MET A 98 -7.69 3.74 8.24
CA MET A 98 -8.24 4.95 7.63
C MET A 98 -7.15 5.70 6.90
N TRP A 99 -7.54 6.56 5.97
CA TRP A 99 -6.57 7.42 5.31
C TRP A 99 -7.20 8.75 4.95
N GLU A 100 -6.35 9.76 4.89
CA GLU A 100 -6.79 11.10 4.56
C GLU A 100 -5.64 11.86 3.94
N SER A 101 -5.94 12.95 3.28
CA SER A 101 -4.88 13.79 2.72
C SER A 101 -4.81 15.10 3.46
#